data_dba3443d4aef8d67d659a2364c159015
#
_entry.id   dba3443d4aef8d67d659a2364c159015
#
_cell.length_a   1.000
_cell.length_b   1.000
_cell.length_c   1.000
_cell.angle_alpha   90.00
_cell.angle_beta   90.00
_cell.angle_gamma   90.00
#
_symmetry.space_group_name_H-M   'P 1'
#
loop_
_entity.id
_entity.type
_entity.pdbx_description
1 polymer ?
#
loop_
_entity_poly.entity_id
_entity_poly.type
_entity_poly.pdbx_seq_one_letter_code
_entity_poly.pdbx_strand_id
1 'polypeptide(L)'
;MSTVILLLILFGTKHFICDFVLQFPYMLNDKGRYGAAGGIHHAGIHALGTIVILLLVGLTIIDTMVLSIIDGLAHYHIDWGKQQFIKGLSVVDRMFWVWLGADQGLHYLTYVVIISIIV
;
A
#
# COMPACT_ATOMS: atom_id res chain seq x y z
N MET A 1 21.69 -3.53 12.98
CA MET A 1 20.29 -3.89 12.61
C MET A 1 20.36 -4.60 11.27
N SER A 2 19.65 -5.74 11.10
CA SER A 2 19.66 -6.42 9.80
C SER A 2 18.93 -5.59 8.75
N THR A 3 19.33 -5.73 7.47
CA THR A 3 18.69 -5.06 6.33
C THR A 3 17.19 -5.37 6.26
N VAL A 4 16.81 -6.61 6.54
CA VAL A 4 15.39 -7.02 6.58
C VAL A 4 14.60 -6.22 7.61
N ILE A 5 15.11 -6.10 8.84
CA ILE A 5 14.43 -5.34 9.91
C ILE A 5 14.31 -3.87 9.52
N LEU A 6 15.36 -3.27 8.98
CA LEU A 6 15.33 -1.89 8.50
C LEU A 6 14.25 -1.69 7.44
N LEU A 7 14.20 -2.56 6.43
CA LEU A 7 13.21 -2.49 5.36
C LEU A 7 11.78 -2.66 5.89
N LEU A 8 11.54 -3.60 6.81
CA LEU A 8 10.23 -3.77 7.45
C LEU A 8 9.78 -2.50 8.19
N ILE A 9 10.69 -1.85 8.92
CA ILE A 9 10.41 -0.58 9.61
C ILE A 9 10.09 0.53 8.59
N LEU A 10 10.89 0.67 7.53
CA LEU A 10 10.70 1.70 6.51
C LEU A 10 9.38 1.51 5.76
N PHE A 11 9.06 0.29 5.32
CA PHE A 11 7.79 0.00 4.64
C PHE A 11 6.59 0.16 5.56
N GLY A 12 6.68 -0.27 6.83
CA GLY A 12 5.62 -0.06 7.82
C GLY A 12 5.38 1.42 8.09
N THR A 13 6.45 2.21 8.25
CA THR A 13 6.36 3.67 8.43
C THR A 13 5.77 4.35 7.21
N LYS A 14 6.24 3.99 5.99
CA LYS A 14 5.67 4.47 4.73
C LYS A 14 4.17 4.19 4.67
N HIS A 15 3.77 2.95 4.97
CA HIS A 15 2.36 2.55 4.92
C HIS A 15 1.50 3.42 5.85
N PHE A 16 1.93 3.58 7.09
CA PHE A 16 1.25 4.46 8.05
C PHE A 16 1.11 5.89 7.53
N ILE A 17 2.20 6.47 7.01
CA ILE A 17 2.17 7.85 6.51
C ILE A 17 1.23 7.96 5.30
N CYS A 18 1.29 7.04 4.36
CA CYS A 18 0.48 7.10 3.15
C CYS A 18 -1.00 6.86 3.41
N ASP A 19 -1.35 5.91 4.31
CA ASP A 19 -2.74 5.54 4.58
C ASP A 19 -3.44 6.44 5.60
N PHE A 20 -2.70 7.04 6.53
CA PHE A 20 -3.31 7.80 7.63
C PHE A 20 -2.99 9.29 7.63
N VAL A 21 -1.85 9.69 7.06
CA VAL A 21 -1.45 11.11 7.04
C VAL A 21 -1.71 11.75 5.67
N LEU A 22 -1.38 11.05 4.58
CA LEU A 22 -1.49 11.59 3.22
C LEU A 22 -2.74 11.14 2.47
N GLN A 23 -3.65 10.42 3.12
CA GLN A 23 -4.90 9.98 2.54
C GLN A 23 -6.01 11.03 2.73
N PHE A 24 -6.33 11.76 1.68
CA PHE A 24 -7.38 12.79 1.70
C PHE A 24 -8.78 12.21 1.45
N PRO A 25 -9.86 12.91 1.88
CA PRO A 25 -11.24 12.41 1.76
C PRO A 25 -11.64 11.98 0.34
N TYR A 26 -11.22 12.70 -0.70
CA TYR A 26 -11.55 12.33 -2.08
C TYR A 26 -10.92 10.99 -2.50
N MET A 27 -9.72 10.68 -1.99
CA MET A 27 -9.07 9.39 -2.23
C MET A 27 -9.89 8.25 -1.62
N LEU A 28 -10.34 8.41 -0.36
CA LEU A 28 -11.19 7.44 0.31
C LEU A 28 -12.49 7.18 -0.45
N ASN A 29 -13.14 8.24 -0.90
CA ASN A 29 -14.40 8.15 -1.65
C ASN A 29 -14.24 7.47 -3.01
N ASP A 30 -13.07 7.60 -3.62
CA ASP A 30 -12.79 7.09 -4.96
C ASP A 30 -12.29 5.64 -4.99
N LYS A 31 -11.75 5.12 -3.89
CA LYS A 31 -11.15 3.76 -3.85
C LYS A 31 -12.09 2.65 -4.34
N GLY A 32 -13.40 2.80 -4.12
CA GLY A 32 -14.41 1.82 -4.55
C GLY A 32 -14.78 1.89 -6.04
N ARG A 33 -14.36 2.93 -6.76
CA ARG A 33 -14.65 3.12 -8.18
C ARG A 33 -13.39 2.85 -9.01
N TYR A 34 -13.42 1.77 -9.79
CA TYR A 34 -12.27 1.39 -10.62
C TYR A 34 -11.93 2.50 -11.64
N GLY A 35 -10.66 2.88 -11.71
CA GLY A 35 -10.16 3.95 -12.58
C GLY A 35 -10.40 5.38 -12.08
N ALA A 36 -11.01 5.56 -10.90
CA ALA A 36 -11.22 6.89 -10.35
C ALA A 36 -9.91 7.53 -9.87
N ALA A 37 -9.78 8.84 -10.08
CA ALA A 37 -8.54 9.58 -9.85
C ALA A 37 -8.02 9.45 -8.40
N GLY A 38 -8.90 9.49 -7.40
CA GLY A 38 -8.49 9.43 -6.00
C GLY A 38 -7.83 8.10 -5.63
N GLY A 39 -8.31 6.97 -6.16
CA GLY A 39 -7.69 5.66 -5.98
C GLY A 39 -6.32 5.57 -6.66
N ILE A 40 -6.20 6.11 -7.89
CA ILE A 40 -4.94 6.16 -8.63
C ILE A 40 -3.91 7.06 -7.92
N HIS A 41 -4.32 8.24 -7.46
CA HIS A 41 -3.45 9.16 -6.73
C HIS A 41 -2.95 8.54 -5.43
N HIS A 42 -3.82 7.86 -4.68
CA HIS A 42 -3.45 7.18 -3.44
C HIS A 42 -2.40 6.08 -3.69
N ALA A 43 -2.64 5.20 -4.66
CA ALA A 43 -1.67 4.18 -5.05
C ALA A 43 -0.34 4.79 -5.56
N GLY A 44 -0.42 5.92 -6.27
CA GLY A 44 0.75 6.69 -6.70
C GLY A 44 1.59 7.20 -5.53
N ILE A 45 0.97 7.69 -4.46
CA ILE A 45 1.67 8.11 -3.24
C ILE A 45 2.42 6.93 -2.61
N HIS A 46 1.82 5.73 -2.58
CA HIS A 46 2.49 4.52 -2.11
C HIS A 46 3.69 4.14 -2.98
N ALA A 47 3.53 4.17 -4.31
CA ALA A 47 4.63 3.91 -5.24
C ALA A 47 5.79 4.91 -5.06
N LEU A 48 5.49 6.20 -4.89
CA LEU A 48 6.50 7.24 -4.63
C LEU A 48 7.23 6.99 -3.31
N GLY A 49 6.52 6.61 -2.25
CA GLY A 49 7.13 6.24 -0.97
C GLY A 49 8.06 5.04 -1.11
N THR A 50 7.70 4.06 -1.93
CA THR A 50 8.55 2.89 -2.22
C THR A 50 9.78 3.29 -3.01
N ILE A 51 9.68 4.20 -3.99
CA ILE A 51 10.84 4.75 -4.71
C ILE A 51 11.85 5.35 -3.71
N VAL A 52 11.37 6.18 -2.79
CA VAL A 52 12.24 6.81 -1.78
C VAL A 52 12.97 5.75 -0.94
N ILE A 53 12.26 4.74 -0.44
CA ILE A 53 12.86 3.68 0.38
C ILE A 53 13.93 2.92 -0.41
N LEU A 54 13.61 2.48 -1.63
CA LEU A 54 14.50 1.63 -2.42
C LEU A 54 15.75 2.37 -2.88
N LEU A 55 15.65 3.64 -3.21
CA LEU A 55 16.81 4.48 -3.51
C LEU A 55 17.70 4.70 -2.27
N LEU A 56 17.09 4.92 -1.10
CA LEU A 56 17.83 5.10 0.16
C LEU A 56 18.63 3.85 0.56
N VAL A 57 18.14 2.67 0.23
CA VAL A 57 18.86 1.41 0.49
C VAL A 57 19.80 1.00 -0.66
N GLY A 58 19.92 1.84 -1.69
CA GLY A 58 20.94 1.69 -2.74
C GLY A 58 20.56 0.78 -3.91
N LEU A 59 19.26 0.52 -4.14
CA LEU A 59 18.85 -0.22 -5.34
C LEU A 59 19.10 0.57 -6.62
N THR A 60 19.27 -0.15 -7.73
CA THR A 60 19.36 0.48 -9.05
C THR A 60 18.06 1.22 -9.39
N ILE A 61 18.14 2.20 -10.27
CA ILE A 61 16.96 2.94 -10.73
C ILE A 61 15.93 2.01 -11.39
N ILE A 62 16.42 1.04 -12.19
CA ILE A 62 15.54 0.10 -12.90
C ILE A 62 14.78 -0.78 -11.91
N ASP A 63 15.47 -1.43 -10.97
CA ASP A 63 14.83 -2.28 -9.96
C ASP A 63 13.86 -1.47 -9.08
N THR A 64 14.26 -0.26 -8.69
CA THR A 64 13.41 0.67 -7.93
C THR A 64 12.12 0.96 -8.67
N MET A 65 12.18 1.30 -9.95
CA MET A 65 10.98 1.62 -10.73
C MET A 65 10.06 0.40 -10.88
N VAL A 66 10.63 -0.77 -11.20
CA VAL A 66 9.87 -2.01 -11.35
C VAL A 66 9.14 -2.37 -10.05
N LEU A 67 9.86 -2.41 -8.92
CA LEU A 67 9.28 -2.77 -7.63
C LEU A 67 8.26 -1.74 -7.13
N SER A 68 8.47 -0.46 -7.41
CA SER A 68 7.52 0.59 -7.04
C SER A 68 6.24 0.55 -7.86
N ILE A 69 6.32 0.18 -9.14
CA ILE A 69 5.14 -0.05 -9.98
C ILE A 69 4.37 -1.27 -9.46
N ILE A 70 5.05 -2.35 -9.11
CA ILE A 70 4.44 -3.55 -8.51
C ILE A 70 3.71 -3.18 -7.21
N ASP A 71 4.35 -2.42 -6.31
CA ASP A 71 3.73 -1.95 -5.07
C ASP A 71 2.48 -1.11 -5.34
N GLY A 72 2.58 -0.11 -6.21
CA GLY A 72 1.44 0.75 -6.56
C GLY A 72 0.27 -0.01 -7.16
N LEU A 73 0.53 -0.93 -8.09
CA LEU A 73 -0.51 -1.76 -8.70
C LEU A 73 -1.15 -2.70 -7.69
N ALA A 74 -0.36 -3.37 -6.85
CA ALA A 74 -0.86 -4.24 -5.79
C ALA A 74 -1.70 -3.42 -4.80
N HIS A 75 -1.19 -2.28 -4.34
CA HIS A 75 -1.89 -1.40 -3.41
C HIS A 75 -3.24 -0.96 -3.96
N TYR A 76 -3.29 -0.50 -5.21
CA TYR A 76 -4.51 -0.08 -5.87
C TYR A 76 -5.59 -1.18 -5.88
N HIS A 77 -5.21 -2.41 -6.28
CA HIS A 77 -6.15 -3.51 -6.40
C HIS A 77 -6.60 -4.07 -5.05
N ILE A 78 -5.73 -4.08 -4.06
CA ILE A 78 -6.07 -4.49 -2.68
C ILE A 78 -7.11 -3.52 -2.13
N ASP A 79 -6.87 -2.22 -2.22
CA ASP A 79 -7.80 -1.18 -1.76
C ASP A 79 -9.15 -1.24 -2.47
N TRP A 80 -9.13 -1.33 -3.80
CA TRP A 80 -10.36 -1.46 -4.58
C TRP A 80 -11.13 -2.73 -4.19
N GLY A 81 -10.45 -3.87 -4.07
CA GLY A 81 -11.06 -5.14 -3.68
C GLY A 81 -11.70 -5.06 -2.31
N LYS A 82 -11.00 -4.51 -1.30
CA LYS A 82 -11.58 -4.28 0.03
C LYS A 82 -12.88 -3.48 -0.05
N GLN A 83 -12.89 -2.39 -0.82
CA GLN A 83 -14.08 -1.55 -0.94
C GLN A 83 -15.30 -2.28 -1.51
N GLN A 84 -15.10 -3.29 -2.37
CA GLN A 84 -16.20 -4.11 -2.87
C GLN A 84 -16.81 -4.97 -1.74
N PHE A 85 -15.98 -5.49 -0.83
CA PHE A 85 -16.43 -6.34 0.27
C PHE A 85 -17.03 -5.58 1.46
N ILE A 86 -16.59 -4.35 1.72
CA ILE A 86 -17.13 -3.53 2.83
C ILE A 86 -18.31 -2.67 2.42
N LYS A 87 -18.73 -2.71 1.16
CA LYS A 87 -19.85 -1.91 0.68
C LYS A 87 -21.12 -2.25 1.47
N GLY A 88 -21.70 -1.22 2.09
CA GLY A 88 -22.88 -1.36 2.96
C GLY A 88 -22.59 -1.81 4.39
N LEU A 89 -21.33 -2.07 4.74
CA LEU A 89 -20.92 -2.34 6.11
C LEU A 89 -20.49 -1.05 6.81
N SER A 90 -20.65 -1.04 8.12
CA SER A 90 -20.21 0.05 8.99
C SER A 90 -19.23 -0.45 10.06
N VAL A 91 -18.65 0.47 10.80
CA VAL A 91 -17.69 0.16 11.88
C VAL A 91 -18.30 -0.67 13.04
N VAL A 92 -19.63 -0.81 13.12
CA VAL A 92 -20.29 -1.69 14.09
C VAL A 92 -20.37 -3.13 13.60
N ASP A 93 -20.16 -3.36 12.31
CA ASP A 93 -20.19 -4.71 11.73
C ASP A 93 -18.86 -5.42 11.91
N ARG A 94 -18.89 -6.64 12.45
CA ARG A 94 -17.69 -7.46 12.62
C ARG A 94 -16.94 -7.65 11.29
N MET A 95 -17.65 -7.88 10.20
CA MET A 95 -17.06 -8.14 8.88
C MET A 95 -16.32 -6.93 8.31
N PHE A 96 -16.71 -5.70 8.68
CA PHE A 96 -15.93 -4.51 8.34
C PHE A 96 -14.47 -4.64 8.83
N TRP A 97 -14.29 -5.03 10.08
CA TRP A 97 -12.95 -5.17 10.69
C TRP A 97 -12.18 -6.37 10.14
N VAL A 98 -12.88 -7.47 9.79
CA VAL A 98 -12.25 -8.62 9.14
C VAL A 98 -11.67 -8.23 7.79
N TRP A 99 -12.44 -7.52 6.96
CA TRP A 99 -11.96 -7.06 5.65
C TRP A 99 -10.89 -5.99 5.76
N LEU A 100 -10.97 -5.10 6.74
CA LEU A 100 -9.90 -4.13 7.01
C LEU A 100 -8.60 -4.84 7.42
N GLY A 101 -8.69 -5.85 8.27
CA GLY A 101 -7.53 -6.65 8.67
C GLY A 101 -6.92 -7.43 7.51
N ALA A 102 -7.76 -8.04 6.65
CA ALA A 102 -7.30 -8.72 5.43
C ALA A 102 -6.59 -7.76 4.47
N ASP A 103 -7.12 -6.58 4.27
CA ASP A 103 -6.53 -5.49 3.49
C ASP A 103 -5.13 -5.14 4.00
N GLN A 104 -5.00 -4.86 5.29
CA GLN A 104 -3.71 -4.56 5.90
C GLN A 104 -2.72 -5.73 5.79
N GLY A 105 -3.19 -6.96 6.01
CA GLY A 105 -2.37 -8.16 5.84
C GLY A 105 -1.85 -8.35 4.42
N LEU A 106 -2.66 -8.08 3.40
CA LEU A 106 -2.24 -8.17 2.00
C LEU A 106 -1.20 -7.09 1.63
N HIS A 107 -1.35 -5.87 2.14
CA HIS A 107 -0.33 -4.83 1.97
C HIS A 107 1.01 -5.24 2.59
N TYR A 108 1.00 -5.76 3.83
CA TYR A 108 2.21 -6.26 4.46
C TYR A 108 2.82 -7.44 3.71
N LEU A 109 2.00 -8.35 3.19
CA LEU A 109 2.49 -9.46 2.36
C LEU A 109 3.19 -8.95 1.09
N THR A 110 2.65 -7.92 0.44
CA THR A 110 3.31 -7.25 -0.69
C THR A 110 4.71 -6.75 -0.31
N TYR A 111 4.85 -6.11 0.85
CA TYR A 111 6.16 -5.64 1.30
C TYR A 111 7.11 -6.79 1.62
N VAL A 112 6.64 -7.87 2.24
CA VAL A 112 7.47 -9.06 2.48
C VAL A 112 7.97 -9.65 1.17
N VAL A 113 7.12 -9.74 0.15
CA VAL A 113 7.53 -10.20 -1.19
C VAL A 113 8.58 -9.28 -1.81
N ILE A 114 8.37 -7.95 -1.78
CA ILE A 114 9.35 -6.98 -2.29
C ILE A 114 10.68 -7.12 -1.55
N ILE A 115 10.66 -7.20 -0.23
CA ILE A 115 11.85 -7.36 0.60
C ILE A 115 12.59 -8.66 0.26
N SER A 116 11.86 -9.76 0.05
CA SER A 116 12.47 -11.05 -0.30
C SER A 116 13.16 -11.06 -1.67
N ILE A 117 12.83 -10.14 -2.56
CA ILE A 117 13.50 -9.96 -3.86
C ILE A 117 14.80 -9.16 -3.70
N ILE A 118 14.85 -8.29 -2.70
CA ILE A 118 15.96 -7.35 -2.48
C ILE A 118 17.12 -8.02 -1.69
N VAL A 119 16.76 -8.91 -0.76
CA VAL A 119 17.70 -9.54 0.18
C VAL A 119 17.90 -11.01 -0.13
#